data_25fee765b5f86e5ab1e692f96794f23e
#
_entry.id   25fee765b5f86e5ab1e692f96794f23e
#
_cell.length_a   1.000
_cell.length_b   1.000
_cell.length_c   1.000
_cell.angle_alpha   90.00
_cell.angle_beta   90.00
_cell.angle_gamma   90.00
#
_symmetry.space_group_name_H-M   'P 1'
#
loop_
_entity.id
_entity.type
_entity.pdbx_description
1 polymer ?
#
loop_
_entity_poly.entity_id
_entity_poly.type
_entity_poly.pdbx_seq_one_letter_code
_entity_poly.pdbx_strand_id
1 'polypeptide(L)'
;HFYGLKNWDIPKGFLCPPIPGRAEYIHQVADILEDTYGTIQTKHKIRILDVGIGANCIYPIIGVSEYDWRFVGSEIDKQAFEAAQENINSNQKLKENVALRLQTSKRNIFKNIILPEDQFDMTICNPPFHSSKEEANKGTIRKNKNLGIEDSKKPTLNFGGVNSELWCEGGELTFISNMIYESVHFKSQCKWFSSLVSKKDNLKPLLSHLRKVKATYQITEMKHGNKVS
;
A
#
# COMPACT_ATOMS: atom_id res chain seq x y z
N HIS A 1 -10.14 -17.91 4.57
CA HIS A 1 -9.75 -19.34 4.55
C HIS A 1 -8.25 -19.51 4.27
N PHE A 2 -7.65 -18.87 3.24
CA PHE A 2 -6.25 -19.10 2.84
C PHE A 2 -5.24 -18.72 3.93
N TYR A 3 -5.46 -17.61 4.62
CA TYR A 3 -4.51 -17.10 5.64
C TYR A 3 -4.93 -17.41 7.08
N GLY A 4 -5.94 -18.26 7.29
CA GLY A 4 -6.39 -18.68 8.61
C GLY A 4 -6.96 -17.57 9.50
N LEU A 5 -7.40 -16.46 8.91
CA LEU A 5 -7.91 -15.30 9.65
C LEU A 5 -9.25 -15.59 10.31
N LYS A 6 -9.42 -15.03 11.52
CA LYS A 6 -10.66 -15.02 12.26
C LYS A 6 -11.22 -13.59 12.26
N ASN A 7 -12.55 -13.47 12.10
CA ASN A 7 -13.27 -12.19 12.23
C ASN A 7 -12.70 -11.03 11.39
N TRP A 8 -12.09 -11.32 10.22
CA TRP A 8 -11.65 -10.28 9.31
C TRP A 8 -12.84 -9.69 8.57
N ASP A 9 -13.01 -8.38 8.66
CA ASP A 9 -14.10 -7.65 8.01
C ASP A 9 -13.61 -6.31 7.45
N ILE A 10 -14.34 -5.80 6.47
CA ILE A 10 -14.11 -4.50 5.86
C ILE A 10 -15.40 -3.68 5.99
N PRO A 11 -15.36 -2.51 6.64
CA PRO A 11 -16.54 -1.66 6.76
C PRO A 11 -17.12 -1.30 5.40
N LYS A 12 -18.43 -1.10 5.34
CA LYS A 12 -19.10 -0.68 4.10
C LYS A 12 -18.47 0.59 3.53
N GLY A 13 -18.14 0.53 2.25
CA GLY A 13 -17.53 1.65 1.53
C GLY A 13 -16.02 1.58 1.39
N PHE A 14 -15.34 0.70 2.10
CA PHE A 14 -13.92 0.47 1.91
C PHE A 14 -13.63 -0.55 0.81
N LEU A 15 -12.44 -0.48 0.24
CA LEU A 15 -12.02 -1.30 -0.89
C LEU A 15 -11.86 -2.78 -0.48
N CYS A 16 -12.55 -3.67 -1.18
CA CYS A 16 -12.22 -5.08 -1.14
C CYS A 16 -11.02 -5.34 -2.06
N PRO A 17 -9.85 -5.76 -1.54
CA PRO A 17 -8.64 -5.88 -2.32
C PRO A 17 -8.69 -7.09 -3.26
N PRO A 18 -8.29 -6.95 -4.55
CA PRO A 18 -8.09 -8.10 -5.42
C PRO A 18 -6.83 -8.85 -4.99
N ILE A 19 -6.99 -10.00 -4.34
CA ILE A 19 -5.90 -10.76 -3.72
C ILE A 19 -4.74 -11.09 -4.66
N PRO A 20 -4.94 -11.59 -5.92
CA PRO A 20 -3.81 -11.99 -6.77
C PRO A 20 -2.78 -10.88 -6.97
N GLY A 21 -3.23 -9.66 -7.31
CA GLY A 21 -2.33 -8.54 -7.51
C GLY A 21 -1.64 -8.04 -6.24
N ARG A 22 -2.30 -8.22 -5.10
CA ARG A 22 -1.70 -7.87 -3.81
C ARG A 22 -0.63 -8.87 -3.39
N ALA A 23 -0.90 -10.16 -3.59
CA ALA A 23 0.05 -11.21 -3.33
C ALA A 23 1.29 -11.08 -4.22
N GLU A 24 1.11 -10.82 -5.52
CA GLU A 24 2.25 -10.61 -6.43
C GLU A 24 3.16 -9.47 -5.97
N TYR A 25 2.60 -8.33 -5.52
CA TYR A 25 3.44 -7.24 -5.01
C TYR A 25 4.29 -7.69 -3.81
N ILE A 26 3.71 -8.42 -2.86
CA ILE A 26 4.47 -8.95 -1.71
C ILE A 26 5.55 -9.96 -2.16
N HIS A 27 5.27 -10.82 -3.13
CA HIS A 27 6.26 -11.76 -3.68
C HIS A 27 7.40 -11.02 -4.38
N GLN A 28 7.12 -9.98 -5.18
CA GLN A 28 8.15 -9.13 -5.80
C GLN A 28 9.01 -8.41 -4.75
N VAL A 29 8.40 -7.96 -3.66
CA VAL A 29 9.13 -7.40 -2.51
C VAL A 29 10.05 -8.45 -1.88
N ALA A 30 9.60 -9.69 -1.76
CA ALA A 30 10.42 -10.78 -1.24
C ALA A 30 11.64 -11.06 -2.13
N ASP A 31 11.45 -11.10 -3.45
CA ASP A 31 12.52 -11.30 -4.43
C ASP A 31 13.58 -10.18 -4.32
N ILE A 32 13.18 -8.92 -4.24
CA ILE A 32 14.11 -7.77 -4.06
C ILE A 32 14.88 -7.87 -2.75
N LEU A 33 14.23 -8.30 -1.67
CA LEU A 33 14.88 -8.46 -0.37
C LEU A 33 15.85 -9.66 -0.38
N GLU A 34 15.50 -10.74 -1.06
CA GLU A 34 16.39 -11.89 -1.25
C GLU A 34 17.63 -11.49 -2.06
N ASP A 35 17.46 -10.77 -3.16
CA ASP A 35 18.57 -10.21 -3.95
C ASP A 35 19.45 -9.27 -3.11
N THR A 36 18.86 -8.54 -2.16
CA THR A 36 19.56 -7.56 -1.33
C THR A 36 20.40 -8.21 -0.22
N TYR A 37 19.87 -9.26 0.40
CA TYR A 37 20.48 -9.88 1.59
C TYR A 37 21.12 -11.24 1.34
N GLY A 38 20.98 -11.79 0.13
CA GLY A 38 21.23 -13.20 -0.16
C GLY A 38 20.09 -14.06 0.40
N THR A 39 20.27 -15.38 0.37
CA THR A 39 19.29 -16.29 0.99
C THR A 39 19.03 -15.82 2.41
N ILE A 40 17.85 -15.28 2.67
CA ILE A 40 17.50 -14.60 3.92
C ILE A 40 17.71 -15.61 5.05
N GLN A 41 18.86 -15.54 5.66
CA GLN A 41 19.19 -16.42 6.75
C GLN A 41 18.37 -15.99 7.97
N THR A 42 17.73 -16.94 8.55
CA THR A 42 16.81 -17.07 9.68
C THR A 42 16.99 -16.15 10.91
N LYS A 43 17.96 -15.24 10.94
CA LYS A 43 18.25 -14.38 12.09
C LYS A 43 17.73 -12.95 11.98
N HIS A 44 17.51 -12.45 10.77
CA HIS A 44 17.00 -11.10 10.56
C HIS A 44 15.51 -11.15 10.19
N LYS A 45 14.65 -10.72 11.10
CA LYS A 45 13.23 -10.55 10.80
C LYS A 45 13.03 -9.30 9.95
N ILE A 46 12.63 -9.48 8.71
CA ILE A 46 12.30 -8.39 7.80
C ILE A 46 11.24 -7.49 8.42
N ARG A 47 11.46 -6.18 8.35
CA ARG A 47 10.56 -5.16 8.87
C ARG A 47 10.13 -4.22 7.75
N ILE A 48 8.83 -4.19 7.47
CA ILE A 48 8.22 -3.43 6.38
C ILE A 48 7.40 -2.27 6.93
N LEU A 49 7.46 -1.11 6.28
CA LEU A 49 6.51 -0.03 6.48
C LEU A 49 5.49 -0.06 5.35
N ASP A 50 4.23 -0.32 5.67
CA ASP A 50 3.10 -0.25 4.74
C ASP A 50 2.45 1.14 4.80
N VAL A 51 2.63 1.92 3.73
CA VAL A 51 2.11 3.28 3.63
C VAL A 51 0.69 3.25 3.06
N GLY A 52 -0.29 3.63 3.88
CA GLY A 52 -1.70 3.51 3.56
C GLY A 52 -2.17 2.07 3.65
N ILE A 53 -2.04 1.47 4.85
CA ILE A 53 -2.40 0.07 5.11
C ILE A 53 -3.85 -0.26 4.75
N GLY A 54 -4.74 0.74 4.79
CA GLY A 54 -6.17 0.59 4.55
C GLY A 54 -6.90 -0.24 5.60
N ALA A 55 -8.22 -0.24 5.54
CA ALA A 55 -9.07 -0.98 6.48
C ALA A 55 -8.85 -2.51 6.41
N ASN A 56 -8.39 -3.01 5.27
CA ASN A 56 -8.28 -4.43 4.96
C ASN A 56 -6.97 -5.09 5.41
N CYS A 57 -5.90 -4.34 5.65
CA CYS A 57 -4.56 -4.82 6.06
C CYS A 57 -3.98 -5.91 5.14
N ILE A 58 -4.29 -5.91 3.84
CA ILE A 58 -4.01 -7.06 2.97
C ILE A 58 -2.51 -7.37 2.83
N TYR A 59 -1.65 -6.35 2.76
CA TYR A 59 -0.22 -6.57 2.65
C TYR A 59 0.40 -7.16 3.91
N PRO A 60 0.13 -6.65 5.12
CA PRO A 60 0.55 -7.31 6.35
C PRO A 60 0.00 -8.74 6.50
N ILE A 61 -1.26 -8.99 6.11
CA ILE A 61 -1.84 -10.34 6.16
C ILE A 61 -1.00 -11.31 5.34
N ILE A 62 -0.68 -10.95 4.08
CA ILE A 62 0.11 -11.80 3.20
C ILE A 62 1.54 -11.93 3.70
N GLY A 63 2.21 -10.82 3.99
CA GLY A 63 3.62 -10.83 4.39
C GLY A 63 3.88 -11.52 5.73
N VAL A 64 2.96 -11.40 6.70
CA VAL A 64 3.04 -12.13 7.97
C VAL A 64 2.77 -13.63 7.77
N SER A 65 1.82 -13.98 6.90
CA SER A 65 1.44 -15.38 6.69
C SER A 65 2.47 -16.16 5.91
N GLU A 66 2.98 -15.59 4.81
CA GLU A 66 3.89 -16.27 3.88
C GLU A 66 5.36 -16.18 4.30
N TYR A 67 5.77 -15.05 4.93
CA TYR A 67 7.18 -14.72 5.14
C TYR A 67 7.56 -14.44 6.60
N ASP A 68 6.61 -14.49 7.53
CA ASP A 68 6.81 -14.16 8.96
C ASP A 68 7.41 -12.75 9.17
N TRP A 69 7.11 -11.81 8.27
CA TRP A 69 7.60 -10.44 8.35
C TRP A 69 6.92 -9.65 9.47
N ARG A 70 7.57 -8.58 9.91
CA ARG A 70 7.00 -7.58 10.80
C ARG A 70 6.60 -6.35 10.03
N PHE A 71 5.48 -5.76 10.43
CA PHE A 71 4.95 -4.56 9.77
C PHE A 71 4.75 -3.41 10.75
N VAL A 72 4.99 -2.21 10.24
CA VAL A 72 4.35 -1.00 10.73
C VAL A 72 3.42 -0.54 9.62
N GLY A 73 2.13 -0.39 9.89
CA GLY A 73 1.16 0.16 8.94
C GLY A 73 0.87 1.61 9.30
N SER A 74 0.96 2.52 8.32
CA SER A 74 0.49 3.88 8.49
C SER A 74 -0.85 4.09 7.81
N GLU A 75 -1.72 4.88 8.42
CA GLU A 75 -3.03 5.22 7.85
C GLU A 75 -3.39 6.66 8.24
N ILE A 76 -4.05 7.37 7.32
CA ILE A 76 -4.47 8.75 7.52
C ILE A 76 -5.97 8.86 7.80
N ASP A 77 -6.74 7.91 7.29
CA ASP A 77 -8.17 7.83 7.54
C ASP A 77 -8.42 7.12 8.88
N LYS A 78 -9.10 7.82 9.78
CA LYS A 78 -9.35 7.29 11.13
C LYS A 78 -10.26 6.06 11.13
N GLN A 79 -11.25 5.99 10.23
CA GLN A 79 -12.14 4.83 10.14
C GLN A 79 -11.40 3.61 9.59
N ALA A 80 -10.55 3.82 8.57
CA ALA A 80 -9.67 2.77 8.06
C ALA A 80 -8.70 2.27 9.14
N PHE A 81 -8.11 3.20 9.90
CA PHE A 81 -7.20 2.88 11.01
C PHE A 81 -7.89 2.03 12.09
N GLU A 82 -9.10 2.43 12.52
CA GLU A 82 -9.88 1.69 13.53
C GLU A 82 -10.25 0.28 13.03
N ALA A 83 -10.71 0.16 11.79
CA ALA A 83 -11.01 -1.14 11.19
C ALA A 83 -9.76 -2.03 11.04
N ALA A 84 -8.65 -1.46 10.61
CA ALA A 84 -7.38 -2.16 10.57
C ALA A 84 -6.95 -2.68 11.95
N GLN A 85 -7.12 -1.85 12.99
CA GLN A 85 -6.80 -2.22 14.37
C GLN A 85 -7.68 -3.37 14.88
N GLU A 86 -8.98 -3.37 14.53
CA GLU A 86 -9.90 -4.48 14.88
C GLU A 86 -9.48 -5.78 14.17
N ASN A 87 -9.17 -5.73 12.88
CA ASN A 87 -8.71 -6.87 12.11
C ASN A 87 -7.40 -7.45 12.68
N ILE A 88 -6.46 -6.60 13.06
CA ILE A 88 -5.19 -7.01 13.67
C ILE A 88 -5.44 -7.63 15.06
N ASN A 89 -6.23 -7.00 15.90
CA ASN A 89 -6.51 -7.47 17.26
C ASN A 89 -7.25 -8.80 17.29
N SER A 90 -8.07 -9.07 16.29
CA SER A 90 -8.83 -10.31 16.15
C SER A 90 -7.97 -11.51 15.72
N ASN A 91 -6.71 -11.27 15.31
CA ASN A 91 -5.84 -12.31 14.76
C ASN A 91 -4.48 -12.29 15.45
N GLN A 92 -4.22 -13.29 16.29
CA GLN A 92 -3.04 -13.33 17.16
C GLN A 92 -1.72 -13.14 16.39
N LYS A 93 -1.54 -13.80 15.25
CA LYS A 93 -0.33 -13.71 14.43
C LYS A 93 -0.12 -12.28 13.89
N LEU A 94 -1.21 -11.59 13.53
CA LEU A 94 -1.13 -10.17 13.11
C LEU A 94 -0.82 -9.27 14.31
N LYS A 95 -1.48 -9.48 15.44
CA LYS A 95 -1.26 -8.69 16.67
C LYS A 95 0.19 -8.71 17.14
N GLU A 96 0.88 -9.83 16.97
CA GLU A 96 2.28 -9.98 17.35
C GLU A 96 3.27 -9.35 16.34
N ASN A 97 2.86 -9.17 15.09
CA ASN A 97 3.76 -8.79 14.01
C ASN A 97 3.40 -7.46 13.31
N VAL A 98 2.26 -6.83 13.64
CA VAL A 98 1.80 -5.60 12.98
C VAL A 98 1.51 -4.52 14.02
N ALA A 99 2.20 -3.39 13.89
CA ALA A 99 1.89 -2.17 14.64
C ALA A 99 1.24 -1.13 13.72
N LEU A 100 0.32 -0.33 14.24
CA LEU A 100 -0.32 0.75 13.48
C LEU A 100 0.14 2.12 13.98
N ARG A 101 0.24 3.07 13.05
CA ARG A 101 0.53 4.47 13.33
C ARG A 101 -0.41 5.38 12.53
N LEU A 102 -1.13 6.25 13.22
CA LEU A 102 -2.02 7.21 12.57
C LEU A 102 -1.21 8.39 12.03
N GLN A 103 -1.29 8.62 10.72
CA GLN A 103 -0.74 9.82 10.11
C GLN A 103 -1.73 10.98 10.29
N THR A 104 -1.30 12.02 10.96
CA THR A 104 -2.16 13.18 11.27
C THR A 104 -2.01 14.33 10.28
N SER A 105 -1.05 14.24 9.35
CA SER A 105 -0.76 15.27 8.37
C SER A 105 -0.88 14.76 6.94
N LYS A 106 -1.78 15.34 6.15
CA LYS A 106 -1.93 15.04 4.73
C LYS A 106 -0.71 15.41 3.87
N ARG A 107 0.21 16.22 4.40
CA ARG A 107 1.43 16.64 3.70
C ARG A 107 2.60 15.69 3.88
N ASN A 108 2.53 14.81 4.88
CA ASN A 108 3.62 13.93 5.25
C ASN A 108 3.27 12.48 4.93
N ILE A 109 4.26 11.72 4.50
CA ILE A 109 4.15 10.29 4.24
C ILE A 109 4.92 9.52 5.31
N PHE A 110 6.17 9.87 5.52
CA PHE A 110 7.07 9.21 6.46
C PHE A 110 7.27 9.99 7.77
N LYS A 111 7.23 11.33 7.70
CA LYS A 111 7.38 12.18 8.88
C LYS A 111 6.26 11.93 9.87
N ASN A 112 6.61 11.79 11.16
CA ASN A 112 5.74 11.37 12.26
C ASN A 112 5.30 9.91 12.23
N ILE A 113 5.65 9.17 11.16
CA ILE A 113 5.44 7.73 11.02
C ILE A 113 6.72 6.98 11.31
N ILE A 114 7.83 7.35 10.68
CA ILE A 114 9.14 6.78 10.99
C ILE A 114 9.70 7.50 12.22
N LEU A 115 9.88 6.75 13.31
CA LEU A 115 10.44 7.25 14.57
C LEU A 115 11.96 7.14 14.55
N PRO A 116 12.68 7.89 15.41
CA PRO A 116 14.16 7.92 15.40
C PRO A 116 14.82 6.54 15.54
N GLU A 117 14.19 5.63 16.29
CA GLU A 117 14.69 4.28 16.57
C GLU A 117 14.32 3.25 15.49
N ASP A 118 13.47 3.61 14.54
CA ASP A 118 13.02 2.67 13.52
C ASP A 118 14.10 2.36 12.48
N GLN A 119 14.11 1.09 12.08
CA GLN A 119 14.84 0.60 10.93
C GLN A 119 13.89 -0.28 10.11
N PHE A 120 13.78 -0.02 8.82
CA PHE A 120 12.97 -0.77 7.88
C PHE A 120 13.82 -1.34 6.75
N ASP A 121 13.51 -2.55 6.34
CA ASP A 121 14.13 -3.16 5.17
C ASP A 121 13.52 -2.60 3.89
N MET A 122 12.19 -2.34 3.91
CA MET A 122 11.48 -1.74 2.78
C MET A 122 10.24 -0.97 3.25
N THR A 123 9.90 0.08 2.50
CA THR A 123 8.54 0.62 2.51
C THR A 123 7.78 0.08 1.31
N ILE A 124 6.49 -0.20 1.49
CA ILE A 124 5.56 -0.54 0.41
C ILE A 124 4.42 0.47 0.37
N CYS A 125 3.89 0.72 -0.81
CA CYS A 125 2.78 1.64 -0.98
C CYS A 125 1.92 1.26 -2.18
N ASN A 126 0.62 1.29 -1.97
CA ASN A 126 -0.35 1.31 -3.05
C ASN A 126 -1.02 2.69 -3.05
N PRO A 127 -0.50 3.64 -3.83
CA PRO A 127 -0.91 5.03 -3.74
C PRO A 127 -2.34 5.26 -4.23
N PRO A 128 -2.99 6.36 -3.83
CA PRO A 128 -4.26 6.76 -4.40
C PRO A 128 -4.10 7.10 -5.89
N PHE A 129 -4.97 6.55 -6.74
CA PHE A 129 -4.81 6.58 -8.20
C PHE A 129 -5.37 7.83 -8.88
N HIS A 130 -6.41 8.44 -8.28
CA HIS A 130 -7.16 9.54 -8.87
C HIS A 130 -6.70 10.89 -8.33
N SER A 131 -6.79 11.92 -9.18
CA SER A 131 -6.42 13.29 -8.83
C SER A 131 -7.55 14.06 -8.14
N SER A 132 -8.77 13.55 -8.23
CA SER A 132 -9.96 14.15 -7.60
C SER A 132 -11.03 13.10 -7.27
N LYS A 133 -11.95 13.51 -6.39
CA LYS A 133 -13.13 12.71 -6.03
C LYS A 133 -14.04 12.44 -7.23
N GLU A 134 -14.16 13.41 -8.11
CA GLU A 134 -14.98 13.33 -9.33
C GLU A 134 -14.40 12.29 -10.30
N GLU A 135 -13.08 12.24 -10.46
CA GLU A 135 -12.38 11.23 -11.27
C GLU A 135 -12.57 9.83 -10.69
N ALA A 136 -12.43 9.69 -9.37
CA ALA A 136 -12.65 8.43 -8.67
C ALA A 136 -14.08 7.91 -8.87
N ASN A 137 -15.08 8.78 -8.73
CA ASN A 137 -16.49 8.43 -8.94
C ASN A 137 -16.79 7.98 -10.38
N LYS A 138 -16.25 8.69 -11.39
CA LYS A 138 -16.40 8.29 -12.81
C LYS A 138 -15.78 6.90 -13.05
N GLY A 139 -14.63 6.62 -12.48
CA GLY A 139 -13.98 5.31 -12.57
C GLY A 139 -14.84 4.19 -11.98
N THR A 140 -15.47 4.42 -10.85
CA THR A 140 -16.36 3.47 -10.17
C THR A 140 -17.61 3.20 -11.00
N ILE A 141 -18.26 4.23 -11.52
CA ILE A 141 -19.46 4.10 -12.38
C ILE A 141 -19.14 3.27 -13.64
N ARG A 142 -18.00 3.54 -14.29
CA ARG A 142 -17.57 2.80 -15.48
C ARG A 142 -17.31 1.32 -15.18
N LYS A 143 -16.71 1.01 -14.02
CA LYS A 143 -16.47 -0.38 -13.59
C LYS A 143 -17.80 -1.11 -13.33
N ASN A 144 -18.74 -0.49 -12.62
CA ASN A 144 -20.05 -1.07 -12.33
C ASN A 144 -20.83 -1.36 -13.61
N LYS A 145 -20.81 -0.43 -14.58
CA LYS A 145 -21.43 -0.63 -15.89
C LYS A 145 -20.83 -1.82 -16.65
N ASN A 146 -19.50 -1.98 -16.61
CA ASN A 146 -18.81 -3.09 -17.28
C ASN A 146 -19.07 -4.45 -16.59
N LEU A 147 -19.48 -4.45 -15.33
CA LEU A 147 -19.84 -5.66 -14.57
C LEU A 147 -21.33 -6.00 -14.66
N GLY A 148 -22.11 -5.26 -15.47
CA GLY A 148 -23.56 -5.53 -15.66
C GLY A 148 -24.41 -5.21 -14.43
N ILE A 149 -23.88 -4.43 -13.48
CA ILE A 149 -24.64 -3.95 -12.33
C ILE A 149 -25.43 -2.71 -12.79
N GLU A 150 -26.57 -2.97 -13.42
CA GLU A 150 -27.57 -1.94 -13.73
C GLU A 150 -28.37 -1.62 -12.48
N ASP A 151 -28.57 -0.33 -12.26
CA ASP A 151 -29.38 0.29 -11.22
C ASP A 151 -28.75 0.50 -9.83
N SER A 152 -27.99 1.58 -9.75
CA SER A 152 -28.09 2.42 -8.56
C SER A 152 -27.63 3.84 -8.88
N LYS A 153 -28.55 4.79 -8.74
CA LYS A 153 -28.26 6.24 -8.68
C LYS A 153 -27.32 6.61 -7.49
N LYS A 154 -26.93 5.61 -6.72
CA LYS A 154 -25.86 5.64 -5.71
C LYS A 154 -24.94 4.43 -5.98
N PRO A 155 -23.62 4.61 -6.16
CA PRO A 155 -22.71 3.48 -6.32
C PRO A 155 -22.83 2.56 -5.11
N THR A 156 -23.33 1.35 -5.32
CA THR A 156 -23.32 0.31 -4.29
C THR A 156 -21.89 -0.21 -4.21
N LEU A 157 -21.26 0.08 -3.14
CA LEU A 157 -19.84 0.22 -2.91
C LEU A 157 -19.13 -1.10 -2.60
N ASN A 158 -19.24 -2.10 -3.44
CA ASN A 158 -18.45 -3.33 -3.23
C ASN A 158 -17.06 -3.32 -3.90
N PHE A 159 -16.77 -2.31 -4.75
CA PHE A 159 -15.46 -2.14 -5.43
C PHE A 159 -14.99 -0.69 -5.50
N GLY A 160 -15.64 0.22 -4.81
CA GLY A 160 -15.26 1.62 -4.73
C GLY A 160 -14.89 1.97 -3.30
N GLY A 161 -13.61 2.13 -3.02
CA GLY A 161 -13.11 2.55 -1.72
C GLY A 161 -13.66 3.90 -1.28
N VAL A 162 -13.48 4.21 -0.01
CA VAL A 162 -13.75 5.55 0.55
C VAL A 162 -12.80 6.54 -0.10
N ASN A 163 -13.20 7.79 -0.14
CA ASN A 163 -12.50 8.87 -0.83
C ASN A 163 -11.00 8.96 -0.54
N SER A 164 -10.56 8.65 0.68
CA SER A 164 -9.15 8.69 1.10
C SER A 164 -8.29 7.60 0.48
N GLU A 165 -8.85 6.44 0.13
CA GLU A 165 -8.12 5.33 -0.51
C GLU A 165 -7.97 5.51 -2.02
N LEU A 166 -8.84 6.30 -2.64
CA LEU A 166 -8.94 6.35 -4.10
C LEU A 166 -8.32 7.59 -4.73
N TRP A 167 -8.25 8.71 -4.01
CA TRP A 167 -7.76 9.95 -4.58
C TRP A 167 -6.99 10.82 -3.58
N CYS A 168 -6.03 11.58 -4.11
CA CYS A 168 -5.37 12.68 -3.42
C CYS A 168 -5.20 13.85 -4.38
N GLU A 169 -4.97 15.04 -3.84
CA GLU A 169 -4.67 16.21 -4.66
C GLU A 169 -3.45 15.97 -5.55
N GLY A 170 -3.62 16.13 -6.86
CA GLY A 170 -2.59 15.82 -7.85
C GLY A 170 -2.39 14.35 -8.19
N GLY A 171 -3.12 13.43 -7.54
CA GLY A 171 -3.17 12.00 -7.85
C GLY A 171 -1.86 11.24 -7.60
N GLU A 172 -1.77 10.06 -8.20
CA GLU A 172 -0.66 9.13 -8.07
C GLU A 172 0.72 9.79 -8.30
N LEU A 173 0.85 10.59 -9.37
CA LEU A 173 2.11 11.24 -9.70
C LEU A 173 2.60 12.17 -8.58
N THR A 174 1.72 13.00 -8.06
CA THR A 174 2.06 13.94 -6.98
C THR A 174 2.37 13.19 -5.68
N PHE A 175 1.59 12.18 -5.35
CA PHE A 175 1.80 11.38 -4.16
C PHE A 175 3.18 10.70 -4.18
N ILE A 176 3.50 9.98 -5.26
CA ILE A 176 4.79 9.27 -5.37
C ILE A 176 5.96 10.28 -5.47
N SER A 177 5.77 11.43 -6.12
CA SER A 177 6.79 12.48 -6.14
C SER A 177 7.11 12.99 -4.73
N ASN A 178 6.10 13.24 -3.90
CA ASN A 178 6.28 13.65 -2.51
C ASN A 178 6.97 12.53 -1.70
N MET A 179 6.59 11.28 -1.93
CA MET A 179 7.23 10.11 -1.33
C MET A 179 8.74 10.05 -1.68
N ILE A 180 9.11 10.28 -2.95
CA ILE A 180 10.51 10.32 -3.40
C ILE A 180 11.28 11.42 -2.68
N TYR A 181 10.75 12.64 -2.62
CA TYR A 181 11.46 13.76 -1.98
C TYR A 181 11.54 13.59 -0.47
N GLU A 182 10.50 13.09 0.17
CA GLU A 182 10.51 12.88 1.63
C GLU A 182 11.42 11.72 2.04
N SER A 183 11.55 10.67 1.21
CA SER A 183 12.40 9.51 1.48
C SER A 183 13.87 9.86 1.70
N VAL A 184 14.35 10.97 1.12
CA VAL A 184 15.73 11.46 1.28
C VAL A 184 16.09 11.67 2.75
N HIS A 185 15.12 12.09 3.57
CA HIS A 185 15.31 12.33 5.00
C HIS A 185 15.36 11.04 5.83
N PHE A 186 14.92 9.92 5.26
CA PHE A 186 14.80 8.62 5.94
C PHE A 186 15.69 7.53 5.35
N LYS A 187 16.62 7.88 4.46
CA LYS A 187 17.51 6.95 3.77
C LYS A 187 18.44 6.12 4.69
N SER A 188 18.71 6.61 5.90
CA SER A 188 19.46 5.88 6.92
C SER A 188 18.61 4.92 7.74
N GLN A 189 17.30 5.04 7.65
CA GLN A 189 16.33 4.25 8.42
C GLN A 189 15.51 3.28 7.56
N CYS A 190 15.58 3.40 6.24
CA CYS A 190 14.91 2.51 5.32
C CYS A 190 15.81 2.19 4.14
N LYS A 191 15.97 0.89 3.83
CA LYS A 191 16.89 0.44 2.79
C LYS A 191 16.28 0.56 1.39
N TRP A 192 15.00 0.23 1.24
CA TRP A 192 14.25 0.34 0.01
C TRP A 192 12.95 1.11 0.20
N PHE A 193 12.63 1.98 -0.75
CA PHE A 193 11.33 2.64 -0.84
C PHE A 193 10.64 2.16 -2.10
N SER A 194 9.47 1.52 -1.97
CA SER A 194 8.74 1.01 -3.13
C SER A 194 7.32 1.54 -3.21
N SER A 195 6.79 1.63 -4.41
CA SER A 195 5.40 2.01 -4.68
C SER A 195 4.90 1.34 -5.94
N LEU A 196 3.63 0.96 -5.95
CA LEU A 196 2.95 0.63 -7.19
C LEU A 196 2.77 1.87 -8.06
N VAL A 197 2.85 1.70 -9.37
CA VAL A 197 2.57 2.74 -10.37
C VAL A 197 1.54 2.21 -11.35
N SER A 198 0.33 2.76 -11.35
CA SER A 198 -0.78 2.28 -12.18
C SER A 198 -0.79 2.88 -13.59
N LYS A 199 -0.21 4.07 -13.77
CA LYS A 199 -0.20 4.80 -15.05
C LYS A 199 1.21 4.83 -15.62
N LYS A 200 1.45 4.15 -16.74
CA LYS A 200 2.75 4.12 -17.43
C LYS A 200 3.30 5.51 -17.72
N ASP A 201 2.43 6.47 -18.02
CA ASP A 201 2.83 7.87 -18.30
C ASP A 201 3.46 8.56 -17.10
N ASN A 202 3.18 8.09 -15.88
CA ASN A 202 3.79 8.62 -14.66
C ASN A 202 5.25 8.18 -14.48
N LEU A 203 5.70 7.10 -15.14
CA LEU A 203 7.08 6.60 -14.96
C LEU A 203 8.12 7.64 -15.37
N LYS A 204 7.98 8.26 -16.55
CA LYS A 204 8.99 9.23 -17.05
C LYS A 204 9.23 10.39 -16.08
N PRO A 205 8.22 11.11 -15.58
CA PRO A 205 8.42 12.15 -14.58
C PRO A 205 8.95 11.60 -13.25
N LEU A 206 8.48 10.45 -12.77
CA LEU A 206 8.97 9.84 -11.52
C LEU A 206 10.47 9.49 -11.62
N LEU A 207 10.92 8.93 -12.72
CA LEU A 207 12.34 8.66 -12.96
C LEU A 207 13.18 9.95 -12.97
N SER A 208 12.62 11.07 -13.48
CA SER A 208 13.27 12.38 -13.39
C SER A 208 13.43 12.84 -11.93
N HIS A 209 12.42 12.60 -11.09
CA HIS A 209 12.48 12.94 -9.66
C HIS A 209 13.52 12.08 -8.93
N LEU A 210 13.57 10.77 -9.20
CA LEU A 210 14.59 9.87 -8.63
C LEU A 210 16.02 10.31 -8.99
N ARG A 211 16.25 10.70 -10.24
CA ARG A 211 17.57 11.23 -10.67
C ARG A 211 17.94 12.52 -9.93
N LYS A 212 16.99 13.44 -9.71
CA LYS A 212 17.23 14.68 -8.96
C LYS A 212 17.69 14.42 -7.54
N VAL A 213 17.13 13.41 -6.88
CA VAL A 213 17.55 13.02 -5.52
C VAL A 213 18.72 12.03 -5.51
N LYS A 214 19.29 11.73 -6.71
CA LYS A 214 20.41 10.78 -6.88
C LYS A 214 20.14 9.38 -6.31
N ALA A 215 18.89 8.92 -6.40
CA ALA A 215 18.53 7.59 -5.99
C ALA A 215 18.86 6.57 -7.08
N THR A 216 19.34 5.40 -6.67
CA THR A 216 19.29 4.20 -7.52
C THR A 216 17.86 3.67 -7.54
N TYR A 217 17.45 3.08 -8.64
CA TYR A 217 16.09 2.55 -8.76
C TYR A 217 16.02 1.30 -9.60
N GLN A 218 14.99 0.50 -9.36
CA GLN A 218 14.61 -0.66 -10.14
C GLN A 218 13.14 -0.52 -10.55
N ILE A 219 12.79 -1.02 -11.73
CA ILE A 219 11.41 -1.10 -12.21
C ILE A 219 11.11 -2.57 -12.43
N THR A 220 10.03 -3.04 -11.82
CA THR A 220 9.52 -4.41 -12.01
C THR A 220 8.11 -4.33 -12.57
N GLU A 221 7.88 -4.98 -13.72
CA GLU A 221 6.54 -5.07 -14.30
C GLU A 221 5.77 -6.21 -13.63
N MET A 222 4.56 -5.90 -13.18
CA MET A 222 3.63 -6.88 -12.64
C MET A 222 2.50 -7.12 -13.64
N LYS A 223 2.25 -8.39 -13.97
CA LYS A 223 1.25 -8.78 -14.99
C LYS A 223 0.09 -9.53 -14.35
N HIS A 224 -1.10 -8.96 -14.39
CA HIS A 224 -2.33 -9.60 -13.91
C HIS A 224 -3.33 -9.76 -15.06
N GLY A 225 -3.46 -10.94 -15.61
CA GLY A 225 -4.30 -11.19 -16.77
C GLY A 225 -3.92 -10.24 -17.91
N ASN A 226 -4.88 -9.41 -18.36
CA ASN A 226 -4.63 -8.42 -19.42
C ASN A 226 -4.14 -7.04 -18.93
N LYS A 227 -3.77 -6.90 -17.65
CA LYS A 227 -3.24 -5.65 -17.08
C LYS A 227 -1.77 -5.80 -16.75
N VAL A 228 -0.99 -4.78 -17.14
CA VAL A 228 0.41 -4.58 -16.72
C VAL A 228 0.43 -3.39 -15.77
N SER A 229 1.04 -3.55 -14.62
CA SER A 229 1.25 -2.50 -13.61
C SER A 229 2.73 -2.31 -13.39
#